data_a9296c0113b37b9826b69e0f3d78adaa
#
_entry.id   a9296c0113b37b9826b69e0f3d78adaa
#
_cell.length_a   1.000
_cell.length_b   1.000
_cell.length_c   1.000
_cell.angle_alpha   90.00
_cell.angle_beta   90.00
_cell.angle_gamma   90.00
#
_symmetry.space_group_name_H-M   'P 1'
#
loop_
_entity.id
_entity.type
_entity.pdbx_description
1 polymer ?
#
loop_
_entity_poly.entity_id
_entity_poly.type
_entity_poly.pdbx_seq_one_letter_code
_entity_poly.pdbx_strand_id
1 'polypeptide(L)'
;MSAGAIFQEALRVLNRQHLPEVGQRYLLAALEAGRPGPLAFLYEAGAEAGLPYQKLLARATAIYFNFCAGNLADDLMDGDCSYLSEPFRLGPCVQYILQTLCFHTLVEAELPGPTLAAVTRELMTAAGQQLIEVRTQQWNAQVFREVAEGIAGRQWSAYLQVLWCDTALSSRAVTVSMNAGLAGHVVKDISTRDPRYTTLSKTDKHEVVTWAMEAAHALREEHLRCLDALLLTIDPVLQEAS
;
A
#
# COMPACT_ATOMS: atom_id res chain seq x y z
N MET A 1 8.07 21.35 -1.21
CA MET A 1 7.18 20.66 -0.24
C MET A 1 7.48 19.18 -0.36
N SER A 2 7.43 18.40 0.69
CA SER A 2 8.02 17.05 0.70
C SER A 2 7.04 16.02 1.29
N ALA A 3 7.28 14.76 0.98
CA ALA A 3 6.62 13.60 1.60
C ALA A 3 6.52 13.69 3.14
N GLY A 4 7.47 14.36 3.79
CA GLY A 4 7.41 14.67 5.22
C GLY A 4 6.19 15.46 5.67
N ALA A 5 5.54 16.22 4.77
CA ALA A 5 4.32 16.95 5.11
C ALA A 5 3.13 16.03 5.43
N ILE A 6 3.04 14.87 4.76
CA ILE A 6 1.99 13.86 5.03
C ILE A 6 2.17 13.29 6.44
N PHE A 7 3.40 12.96 6.82
CA PHE A 7 3.70 12.48 8.18
C PHE A 7 3.36 13.53 9.25
N GLN A 8 3.72 14.80 9.02
CA GLN A 8 3.39 15.88 9.94
C GLN A 8 1.88 16.11 10.07
N GLU A 9 1.12 15.96 8.97
CA GLU A 9 -0.34 16.04 9.01
C GLU A 9 -0.93 14.86 9.77
N ALA A 10 -0.41 13.65 9.59
CA ALA A 10 -0.84 12.48 10.35
C ALA A 10 -0.66 12.70 11.88
N LEU A 11 0.48 13.27 12.30
CA LEU A 11 0.70 13.64 13.69
C LEU A 11 -0.29 14.71 14.18
N ARG A 12 -0.62 15.69 13.33
CA ARG A 12 -1.60 16.73 13.67
C ARG A 12 -3.01 16.17 13.83
N VAL A 13 -3.42 15.28 12.93
CA VAL A 13 -4.71 14.56 13.02
C VAL A 13 -4.75 13.73 14.30
N LEU A 14 -3.71 12.96 14.58
CA LEU A 14 -3.61 12.13 15.80
C LEU A 14 -3.74 12.97 17.08
N ASN A 15 -3.03 14.10 17.16
CA ASN A 15 -3.05 14.96 18.35
C ASN A 15 -4.42 15.61 18.63
N ARG A 16 -5.28 15.75 17.61
CA ARG A 16 -6.66 16.26 17.77
C ARG A 16 -7.61 15.24 18.39
N GLN A 17 -7.26 13.96 18.43
CA GLN A 17 -8.17 12.89 18.85
C GLN A 17 -8.29 12.72 20.36
N HIS A 18 -7.57 13.51 21.17
CA HIS A 18 -7.63 13.44 22.65
C HIS A 18 -7.48 12.02 23.21
N LEU A 19 -6.70 11.18 22.55
CA LEU A 19 -6.44 9.81 23.00
C LEU A 19 -5.57 9.82 24.26
N PRO A 20 -5.68 8.80 25.13
CA PRO A 20 -4.76 8.61 26.25
C PRO A 20 -3.30 8.58 25.78
N GLU A 21 -2.38 9.12 26.60
CA GLU A 21 -0.94 9.20 26.27
C GLU A 21 -0.34 7.85 25.82
N VAL A 22 -0.73 6.77 26.49
CA VAL A 22 -0.31 5.41 26.12
C VAL A 22 -0.75 5.04 24.70
N GLY A 23 -1.99 5.39 24.32
CA GLY A 23 -2.51 5.16 22.97
C GLY A 23 -1.75 5.99 21.93
N GLN A 24 -1.50 7.28 22.21
CA GLN A 24 -0.74 8.15 21.32
C GLN A 24 0.67 7.61 21.06
N ARG A 25 1.36 7.10 22.10
CA ARG A 25 2.70 6.53 21.97
C ARG A 25 2.74 5.30 21.05
N TYR A 26 1.77 4.39 21.17
CA TYR A 26 1.72 3.20 20.29
C TYR A 26 1.33 3.54 18.85
N LEU A 27 0.43 4.48 18.66
CA LEU A 27 0.09 4.97 17.32
C LEU A 27 1.26 5.67 16.66
N LEU A 28 2.01 6.48 17.41
CA LEU A 28 3.23 7.11 16.91
C LEU A 28 4.25 6.06 16.48
N ALA A 29 4.48 5.03 17.27
CA ALA A 29 5.41 3.94 16.92
C ALA A 29 5.01 3.23 15.62
N ALA A 30 3.72 2.95 15.41
CA ALA A 30 3.21 2.37 14.18
C ALA A 30 3.34 3.32 12.97
N LEU A 31 3.11 4.63 13.15
CA LEU A 31 3.33 5.62 12.10
C LEU A 31 4.81 5.72 11.73
N GLU A 32 5.72 5.72 12.70
CA GLU A 32 7.16 5.78 12.44
C GLU A 32 7.67 4.51 11.76
N ALA A 33 7.18 3.34 12.13
CA ALA A 33 7.50 2.07 11.47
C ALA A 33 7.05 2.08 9.98
N GLY A 34 5.89 2.63 9.66
CA GLY A 34 5.39 2.79 8.30
C GLY A 34 6.02 3.96 7.51
N ARG A 35 6.85 4.81 8.14
CA ARG A 35 7.40 6.02 7.50
C ARG A 35 8.26 5.77 6.26
N PRO A 36 9.08 4.72 6.17
CA PRO A 36 9.82 4.38 4.96
C PRO A 36 8.95 3.99 3.76
N GLY A 37 7.64 3.81 3.99
CA GLY A 37 6.69 3.36 2.99
C GLY A 37 6.31 4.41 1.94
N PRO A 38 5.04 4.51 1.56
CA PRO A 38 4.60 5.11 0.31
C PRO A 38 4.56 6.64 0.27
N LEU A 39 5.05 7.36 1.29
CA LEU A 39 4.84 8.80 1.44
C LEU A 39 5.29 9.62 0.21
N ALA A 40 6.44 9.30 -0.37
CA ALA A 40 6.94 9.98 -1.56
C ALA A 40 6.02 9.74 -2.76
N PHE A 41 5.68 8.47 -3.00
CA PHE A 41 4.77 8.08 -4.08
C PHE A 41 3.39 8.73 -3.93
N LEU A 42 2.79 8.72 -2.75
CA LEU A 42 1.47 9.31 -2.51
C LEU A 42 1.48 10.82 -2.79
N TYR A 43 2.56 11.49 -2.39
CA TYR A 43 2.72 12.92 -2.66
C TYR A 43 2.83 13.18 -4.16
N GLU A 44 3.68 12.45 -4.86
CA GLU A 44 3.91 12.61 -6.29
C GLU A 44 2.67 12.24 -7.11
N ALA A 45 1.98 11.16 -6.78
CA ALA A 45 0.75 10.74 -7.45
C ALA A 45 -0.39 11.77 -7.31
N GLY A 46 -0.52 12.39 -6.14
CA GLY A 46 -1.49 13.46 -5.94
C GLY A 46 -1.12 14.75 -6.66
N ALA A 47 0.17 15.08 -6.71
CA ALA A 47 0.68 16.24 -7.45
C ALA A 47 0.56 16.04 -8.97
N GLU A 48 0.85 14.85 -9.48
CA GLU A 48 0.66 14.47 -10.88
C GLU A 48 -0.79 14.64 -11.33
N ALA A 49 -1.74 14.27 -10.46
CA ALA A 49 -3.17 14.43 -10.70
C ALA A 49 -3.66 15.89 -10.62
N GLY A 50 -2.77 16.83 -10.26
CA GLY A 50 -3.12 18.24 -10.11
C GLY A 50 -4.02 18.54 -8.91
N LEU A 51 -3.98 17.71 -7.86
CA LEU A 51 -4.78 17.96 -6.66
C LEU A 51 -4.34 19.26 -5.96
N PRO A 52 -5.29 20.10 -5.52
CA PRO A 52 -5.00 21.18 -4.61
C PRO A 52 -4.27 20.68 -3.35
N TYR A 53 -3.25 21.40 -2.89
CA TYR A 53 -2.36 20.95 -1.82
C TYR A 53 -3.09 20.43 -0.56
N GLN A 54 -4.09 21.15 -0.08
CA GLN A 54 -4.86 20.75 1.11
C GLN A 54 -5.59 19.42 0.90
N LYS A 55 -6.18 19.23 -0.28
CA LYS A 55 -6.90 18.02 -0.66
C LYS A 55 -5.94 16.83 -0.81
N LEU A 56 -4.79 17.06 -1.46
CA LEU A 56 -3.72 16.08 -1.54
C LEU A 56 -3.28 15.65 -0.15
N LEU A 57 -2.98 16.61 0.73
CA LEU A 57 -2.49 16.33 2.07
C LEU A 57 -3.49 15.52 2.89
N ALA A 58 -4.77 15.89 2.89
CA ALA A 58 -5.81 15.16 3.61
C ALA A 58 -5.97 13.73 3.08
N ARG A 59 -6.08 13.56 1.75
CA ARG A 59 -6.25 12.23 1.14
C ARG A 59 -5.04 11.33 1.34
N ALA A 60 -3.83 11.85 1.12
CA ALA A 60 -2.59 11.09 1.32
C ALA A 60 -2.38 10.72 2.80
N THR A 61 -2.79 11.57 3.74
CA THR A 61 -2.76 11.27 5.18
C THR A 61 -3.72 10.12 5.53
N ALA A 62 -4.91 10.13 4.98
CA ALA A 62 -5.86 9.02 5.18
C ALA A 62 -5.31 7.70 4.66
N ILE A 63 -4.72 7.70 3.46
CA ILE A 63 -4.07 6.52 2.88
C ILE A 63 -2.90 6.07 3.77
N TYR A 64 -2.12 6.99 4.29
CA TYR A 64 -0.99 6.67 5.17
C TYR A 64 -1.44 5.97 6.45
N PHE A 65 -2.54 6.39 7.07
CA PHE A 65 -3.12 5.65 8.21
C PHE A 65 -3.51 4.23 7.83
N ASN A 66 -4.13 4.03 6.66
CA ASN A 66 -4.48 2.70 6.18
C ASN A 66 -3.24 1.84 5.91
N PHE A 67 -2.22 2.42 5.27
CA PHE A 67 -0.95 1.73 5.03
C PHE A 67 -0.30 1.27 6.34
N CYS A 68 -0.20 2.14 7.34
CA CYS A 68 0.35 1.78 8.65
C CYS A 68 -0.48 0.70 9.36
N ALA A 69 -1.82 0.73 9.20
CA ALA A 69 -2.69 -0.32 9.74
C ALA A 69 -2.46 -1.67 9.06
N GLY A 70 -2.28 -1.68 7.74
CA GLY A 70 -1.97 -2.88 6.96
C GLY A 70 -0.59 -3.45 7.30
N ASN A 71 0.43 -2.59 7.36
CA ASN A 71 1.78 -2.98 7.76
C ASN A 71 1.82 -3.58 9.17
N LEU A 72 1.12 -2.95 10.13
CA LEU A 72 1.01 -3.50 11.48
C LEU A 72 0.32 -4.87 11.50
N ALA A 73 -0.70 -5.09 10.66
CA ALA A 73 -1.36 -6.38 10.56
C ALA A 73 -0.42 -7.47 10.04
N ASP A 74 0.37 -7.15 9.01
CA ASP A 74 1.38 -8.02 8.40
C ASP A 74 2.47 -8.36 9.44
N ASP A 75 3.06 -7.35 10.08
CA ASP A 75 4.08 -7.52 11.13
C ASP A 75 3.58 -8.37 12.32
N LEU A 76 2.28 -8.27 12.68
CA LEU A 76 1.68 -9.10 13.72
C LEU A 76 1.52 -10.56 13.28
N MET A 77 1.15 -10.81 12.03
CA MET A 77 1.01 -12.17 11.49
C MET A 77 2.36 -12.85 11.35
N ASP A 78 3.38 -12.12 10.94
CA ASP A 78 4.73 -12.62 10.74
C ASP A 78 5.55 -12.70 12.04
N GLY A 79 5.07 -12.07 13.12
CA GLY A 79 5.77 -12.01 14.42
C GLY A 79 6.91 -10.98 14.46
N ASP A 80 6.97 -10.06 13.51
CA ASP A 80 8.05 -9.08 13.33
C ASP A 80 7.80 -7.71 13.98
N CYS A 81 6.69 -7.56 14.70
CA CYS A 81 6.26 -6.31 15.32
C CYS A 81 7.12 -5.92 16.54
N SER A 82 8.39 -5.60 16.31
CA SER A 82 9.35 -5.26 17.38
C SER A 82 9.20 -3.83 17.94
N TYR A 83 8.48 -2.95 17.25
CA TYR A 83 8.25 -1.56 17.68
C TYR A 83 7.12 -1.39 18.69
N LEU A 84 6.33 -2.44 18.99
CA LEU A 84 5.34 -2.46 20.06
C LEU A 84 5.81 -3.38 21.18
N SER A 85 5.71 -2.91 22.45
CA SER A 85 6.13 -3.68 23.62
C SER A 85 5.29 -4.93 23.89
N GLU A 86 4.00 -4.89 23.50
CA GLU A 86 3.05 -5.99 23.67
C GLU A 86 2.25 -6.17 22.36
N PRO A 87 2.91 -6.61 21.25
CA PRO A 87 2.33 -6.53 19.92
C PRO A 87 0.99 -7.28 19.80
N PHE A 88 0.91 -8.51 20.27
CA PHE A 88 -0.32 -9.31 20.17
C PHE A 88 -1.47 -8.83 21.06
N ARG A 89 -1.15 -8.09 22.12
CA ARG A 89 -2.16 -7.55 23.05
C ARG A 89 -2.67 -6.19 22.62
N LEU A 90 -1.79 -5.33 22.12
CA LEU A 90 -2.07 -3.92 21.82
C LEU A 90 -2.25 -3.67 20.33
N GLY A 91 -1.54 -4.41 19.48
CA GLY A 91 -1.54 -4.26 18.04
C GLY A 91 -2.94 -4.23 17.42
N PRO A 92 -3.86 -5.15 17.75
CA PRO A 92 -5.23 -5.11 17.23
C PRO A 92 -5.98 -3.81 17.53
N CYS A 93 -5.78 -3.24 18.73
CA CYS A 93 -6.37 -1.94 19.08
C CYS A 93 -5.74 -0.79 18.30
N VAL A 94 -4.41 -0.79 18.15
CA VAL A 94 -3.68 0.22 17.37
C VAL A 94 -4.11 0.17 15.91
N GLN A 95 -4.19 -1.03 15.33
CA GLN A 95 -4.67 -1.26 13.97
C GLN A 95 -6.08 -0.71 13.77
N TYR A 96 -7.00 -1.04 14.69
CA TYR A 96 -8.38 -0.56 14.63
C TYR A 96 -8.46 0.97 14.67
N ILE A 97 -7.67 1.62 15.52
CA ILE A 97 -7.64 3.09 15.60
C ILE A 97 -7.08 3.69 14.28
N LEU A 98 -6.01 3.14 13.73
CA LEU A 98 -5.45 3.60 12.45
C LEU A 98 -6.45 3.48 11.30
N GLN A 99 -7.18 2.35 11.21
CA GLN A 99 -8.25 2.17 10.23
C GLN A 99 -9.38 3.19 10.42
N THR A 100 -9.78 3.43 11.67
CA THR A 100 -10.81 4.42 11.99
C THR A 100 -10.34 5.84 11.60
N LEU A 101 -9.09 6.20 11.88
CA LEU A 101 -8.49 7.48 11.47
C LEU A 101 -8.45 7.63 9.96
N CYS A 102 -8.16 6.56 9.21
CA CYS A 102 -8.22 6.58 7.75
C CYS A 102 -9.62 7.00 7.28
N PHE A 103 -10.66 6.27 7.66
CA PHE A 103 -12.02 6.56 7.20
C PHE A 103 -12.54 7.91 7.69
N HIS A 104 -12.24 8.29 8.94
CA HIS A 104 -12.57 9.62 9.46
C HIS A 104 -11.95 10.72 8.61
N THR A 105 -10.66 10.60 8.28
CA THR A 105 -9.95 11.59 7.46
C THR A 105 -10.45 11.62 6.02
N LEU A 106 -10.87 10.47 5.44
CA LEU A 106 -11.51 10.44 4.10
C LEU A 106 -12.85 11.16 4.09
N VAL A 107 -13.64 11.02 5.16
CA VAL A 107 -14.92 11.74 5.31
C VAL A 107 -14.67 13.25 5.45
N GLU A 108 -13.70 13.66 6.28
CA GLU A 108 -13.31 15.08 6.40
C GLU A 108 -12.75 15.66 5.10
N ALA A 109 -12.07 14.84 4.27
CA ALA A 109 -11.58 15.19 2.94
C ALA A 109 -12.68 15.21 1.86
N GLU A 110 -13.93 15.03 2.26
CA GLU A 110 -15.11 15.03 1.35
C GLU A 110 -14.96 14.06 0.18
N LEU A 111 -14.42 12.84 0.46
CA LEU A 111 -14.33 11.83 -0.59
C LEU A 111 -15.74 11.46 -1.09
N PRO A 112 -15.99 11.43 -2.43
CA PRO A 112 -17.31 11.07 -2.95
C PRO A 112 -17.79 9.71 -2.46
N GLY A 113 -19.04 9.59 -2.05
CA GLY A 113 -19.62 8.36 -1.50
C GLY A 113 -19.40 7.12 -2.38
N PRO A 114 -19.63 7.18 -3.71
CA PRO A 114 -19.34 6.06 -4.61
C PRO A 114 -17.87 5.65 -4.60
N THR A 115 -16.93 6.62 -4.52
CA THR A 115 -15.49 6.34 -4.41
C THR A 115 -15.16 5.69 -3.07
N LEU A 116 -15.71 6.21 -1.97
CA LEU A 116 -15.51 5.62 -0.64
C LEU A 116 -15.98 4.15 -0.62
N ALA A 117 -17.13 3.85 -1.21
CA ALA A 117 -17.65 2.49 -1.32
C ALA A 117 -16.73 1.59 -2.18
N ALA A 118 -16.19 2.10 -3.29
CA ALA A 118 -15.23 1.37 -4.14
C ALA A 118 -13.93 1.09 -3.39
N VAL A 119 -13.35 2.11 -2.76
CA VAL A 119 -12.13 2.00 -1.94
C VAL A 119 -12.29 0.98 -0.82
N THR A 120 -13.41 1.04 -0.08
CA THR A 120 -13.70 0.08 0.99
C THR A 120 -13.73 -1.35 0.45
N ARG A 121 -14.32 -1.57 -0.73
CA ARG A 121 -14.39 -2.88 -1.37
C ARG A 121 -13.00 -3.39 -1.78
N GLU A 122 -12.15 -2.55 -2.35
CA GLU A 122 -10.76 -2.90 -2.68
C GLU A 122 -9.97 -3.32 -1.41
N LEU A 123 -10.07 -2.54 -0.33
CA LEU A 123 -9.39 -2.83 0.94
C LEU A 123 -9.91 -4.13 1.59
N MET A 124 -11.22 -4.38 1.54
CA MET A 124 -11.80 -5.64 2.03
C MET A 124 -11.32 -6.83 1.20
N THR A 125 -11.21 -6.68 -0.13
CA THR A 125 -10.69 -7.72 -1.01
C THR A 125 -9.22 -8.02 -0.71
N ALA A 126 -8.39 -6.96 -0.54
CA ALA A 126 -6.99 -7.12 -0.17
C ALA A 126 -6.82 -7.84 1.18
N ALA A 127 -7.58 -7.45 2.20
CA ALA A 127 -7.57 -8.12 3.51
C ALA A 127 -8.04 -9.58 3.43
N GLY A 128 -9.06 -9.87 2.63
CA GLY A 128 -9.53 -11.25 2.37
C GLY A 128 -8.46 -12.09 1.69
N GLN A 129 -7.72 -11.53 0.74
CA GLN A 129 -6.64 -12.22 0.05
C GLN A 129 -5.44 -12.50 0.98
N GLN A 130 -5.16 -11.61 1.92
CA GLN A 130 -4.14 -11.85 2.96
C GLN A 130 -4.48 -13.09 3.81
N LEU A 131 -5.76 -13.32 4.12
CA LEU A 131 -6.18 -14.53 4.84
C LEU A 131 -5.98 -15.81 4.01
N ILE A 132 -6.10 -15.73 2.68
CA ILE A 132 -5.82 -16.85 1.77
C ILE A 132 -4.32 -17.10 1.72
N GLU A 133 -3.52 -16.06 1.56
CA GLU A 133 -2.06 -16.13 1.52
C GLU A 133 -1.49 -16.87 2.74
N VAL A 134 -1.86 -16.47 3.95
CA VAL A 134 -1.38 -17.09 5.20
C VAL A 134 -1.69 -18.58 5.29
N ARG A 135 -2.73 -19.07 4.59
CA ARG A 135 -3.12 -20.48 4.57
C ARG A 135 -2.57 -21.26 3.38
N THR A 136 -1.96 -20.59 2.41
CA THR A 136 -1.46 -21.20 1.20
C THR A 136 -0.19 -22.01 1.51
N GLN A 137 -0.25 -23.31 1.29
CA GLN A 137 0.88 -24.22 1.54
C GLN A 137 1.65 -24.59 0.28
N GLN A 138 1.03 -24.48 -0.89
CA GLN A 138 1.63 -24.81 -2.17
C GLN A 138 1.56 -23.62 -3.11
N TRP A 139 2.70 -23.19 -3.57
CA TRP A 139 2.86 -22.04 -4.46
C TRP A 139 3.16 -22.51 -5.88
N ASN A 140 2.50 -21.89 -6.85
CA ASN A 140 2.82 -21.93 -8.27
C ASN A 140 2.62 -20.52 -8.85
N ALA A 141 2.99 -20.32 -10.11
CA ALA A 141 2.92 -19.00 -10.74
C ALA A 141 1.51 -18.37 -10.64
N GLN A 142 0.46 -19.13 -10.92
CA GLN A 142 -0.92 -18.63 -10.91
C GLN A 142 -1.36 -18.19 -9.50
N VAL A 143 -1.11 -19.00 -8.47
CA VAL A 143 -1.44 -18.67 -7.07
C VAL A 143 -0.64 -17.43 -6.63
N PHE A 144 0.65 -17.36 -7.00
CA PHE A 144 1.49 -16.20 -6.70
C PHE A 144 0.91 -14.92 -7.31
N ARG A 145 0.50 -14.97 -8.58
CA ARG A 145 -0.11 -13.83 -9.27
C ARG A 145 -1.41 -13.40 -8.62
N GLU A 146 -2.31 -14.34 -8.32
CA GLU A 146 -3.60 -14.04 -7.65
C GLU A 146 -3.40 -13.36 -6.30
N VAL A 147 -2.40 -13.79 -5.53
CA VAL A 147 -2.04 -13.17 -4.25
C VAL A 147 -1.45 -11.77 -4.46
N ALA A 148 -0.49 -11.61 -5.37
CA ALA A 148 0.14 -10.31 -5.65
C ALA A 148 -0.88 -9.27 -6.13
N GLU A 149 -1.73 -9.63 -7.09
CA GLU A 149 -2.82 -8.77 -7.58
C GLU A 149 -3.88 -8.53 -6.50
N GLY A 150 -4.25 -9.56 -5.76
CA GLY A 150 -5.29 -9.52 -4.75
C GLY A 150 -4.93 -8.72 -3.51
N ILE A 151 -3.67 -8.68 -3.10
CA ILE A 151 -3.19 -7.90 -1.96
C ILE A 151 -2.65 -6.55 -2.44
N ALA A 152 -1.47 -6.54 -3.06
CA ALA A 152 -0.79 -5.32 -3.43
C ALA A 152 -1.56 -4.53 -4.51
N GLY A 153 -2.03 -5.20 -5.56
CA GLY A 153 -2.80 -4.55 -6.64
C GLY A 153 -4.06 -3.87 -6.12
N ARG A 154 -4.83 -4.55 -5.25
CA ARG A 154 -6.06 -4.00 -4.67
C ARG A 154 -5.79 -2.89 -3.65
N GLN A 155 -4.76 -3.02 -2.84
CA GLN A 155 -4.38 -1.98 -1.90
C GLN A 155 -3.96 -0.69 -2.64
N TRP A 156 -3.11 -0.80 -3.65
CA TRP A 156 -2.73 0.33 -4.49
C TRP A 156 -3.91 0.90 -5.26
N SER A 157 -4.85 0.04 -5.73
CA SER A 157 -6.09 0.48 -6.38
C SER A 157 -6.92 1.36 -5.45
N ALA A 158 -7.09 0.98 -4.19
CA ALA A 158 -7.75 1.82 -3.20
C ALA A 158 -7.04 3.19 -3.06
N TYR A 159 -5.72 3.21 -3.01
CA TYR A 159 -4.92 4.43 -2.81
C TYR A 159 -5.02 5.39 -3.99
N LEU A 160 -4.84 4.90 -5.22
CA LEU A 160 -4.93 5.75 -6.40
C LEU A 160 -6.38 6.20 -6.67
N GLN A 161 -7.38 5.40 -6.37
CA GLN A 161 -8.78 5.84 -6.44
C GLN A 161 -9.07 6.99 -5.47
N VAL A 162 -8.51 6.98 -4.25
CA VAL A 162 -8.63 8.11 -3.31
C VAL A 162 -7.97 9.37 -3.88
N LEU A 163 -6.75 9.24 -4.42
CA LEU A 163 -6.01 10.40 -4.95
C LEU A 163 -6.59 10.94 -6.26
N TRP A 164 -7.09 10.08 -7.13
CA TRP A 164 -7.41 10.45 -8.51
C TRP A 164 -8.91 10.56 -8.84
N CYS A 165 -9.83 10.22 -7.92
CA CYS A 165 -11.26 10.04 -8.19
C CYS A 165 -11.96 11.23 -8.88
N ASP A 166 -11.51 12.44 -8.67
CA ASP A 166 -12.06 13.67 -9.24
C ASP A 166 -11.05 14.42 -10.13
N THR A 167 -10.17 13.67 -10.75
CA THR A 167 -9.12 14.18 -11.66
C THR A 167 -9.20 13.51 -13.03
N ALA A 168 -8.42 14.01 -13.99
CA ALA A 168 -8.29 13.40 -15.31
C ALA A 168 -7.68 11.99 -15.29
N LEU A 169 -7.02 11.60 -14.19
CA LEU A 169 -6.40 10.29 -14.02
C LEU A 169 -7.33 9.22 -13.42
N SER A 170 -8.57 9.59 -13.07
CA SER A 170 -9.53 8.71 -12.39
C SER A 170 -9.72 7.35 -13.08
N SER A 171 -9.89 7.35 -14.41
CA SER A 171 -10.10 6.12 -15.19
C SER A 171 -8.86 5.20 -15.24
N ARG A 172 -7.68 5.70 -14.93
CA ARG A 172 -6.40 4.97 -14.97
C ARG A 172 -6.05 4.32 -13.62
N ALA A 173 -6.68 4.76 -12.53
CA ALA A 173 -6.33 4.37 -11.16
C ALA A 173 -6.22 2.85 -10.96
N VAL A 174 -7.20 2.09 -11.42
CA VAL A 174 -7.23 0.63 -11.24
C VAL A 174 -6.12 -0.05 -12.05
N THR A 175 -6.02 0.26 -13.35
CA THR A 175 -5.03 -0.38 -14.24
C THR A 175 -3.60 -0.10 -13.79
N VAL A 176 -3.28 1.16 -13.50
CA VAL A 176 -1.95 1.55 -12.99
C VAL A 176 -1.64 0.82 -11.69
N SER A 177 -2.61 0.76 -10.79
CA SER A 177 -2.42 0.11 -9.48
C SER A 177 -2.18 -1.39 -9.57
N MET A 178 -2.95 -2.09 -10.41
CA MET A 178 -2.79 -3.53 -10.59
C MET A 178 -1.40 -3.87 -11.12
N ASN A 179 -0.93 -3.14 -12.12
CA ASN A 179 0.43 -3.30 -12.65
C ASN A 179 1.51 -2.94 -11.62
N ALA A 180 1.36 -1.82 -10.91
CA ALA A 180 2.31 -1.40 -9.88
C ALA A 180 2.36 -2.40 -8.71
N GLY A 181 1.20 -2.90 -8.28
CA GLY A 181 1.09 -3.90 -7.23
C GLY A 181 1.74 -5.22 -7.62
N LEU A 182 1.45 -5.75 -8.81
CA LEU A 182 2.04 -7.00 -9.30
C LEU A 182 3.56 -6.87 -9.42
N ALA A 183 4.06 -5.87 -10.14
CA ALA A 183 5.49 -5.70 -10.35
C ALA A 183 6.24 -5.44 -9.03
N GLY A 184 5.70 -4.58 -8.16
CA GLY A 184 6.29 -4.26 -6.86
C GLY A 184 6.32 -5.46 -5.91
N HIS A 185 5.26 -6.27 -5.88
CA HIS A 185 5.20 -7.48 -5.06
C HIS A 185 6.24 -8.52 -5.49
N VAL A 186 6.32 -8.80 -6.79
CA VAL A 186 7.34 -9.72 -7.34
C VAL A 186 8.75 -9.25 -6.99
N VAL A 187 9.05 -7.98 -7.19
CA VAL A 187 10.37 -7.41 -6.87
C VAL A 187 10.69 -7.47 -5.38
N LYS A 188 9.71 -7.19 -4.51
CA LYS A 188 9.85 -7.35 -3.05
C LYS A 188 10.27 -8.78 -2.72
N ASP A 189 9.53 -9.77 -3.21
CA ASP A 189 9.74 -11.17 -2.86
C ASP A 189 11.07 -11.74 -3.42
N ILE A 190 11.49 -11.28 -4.60
CA ILE A 190 12.82 -11.60 -5.14
C ILE A 190 13.92 -11.00 -4.25
N SER A 191 13.82 -9.71 -3.93
CA SER A 191 14.84 -8.95 -3.19
C SER A 191 14.99 -9.42 -1.75
N THR A 192 13.89 -9.80 -1.10
CA THR A 192 13.89 -10.34 0.27
C THR A 192 14.13 -11.85 0.33
N ARG A 193 14.20 -12.53 -0.83
CA ARG A 193 14.27 -14.00 -0.93
C ARG A 193 13.11 -14.68 -0.22
N ASP A 194 11.92 -14.13 -0.38
CA ASP A 194 10.72 -14.63 0.26
C ASP A 194 10.50 -16.13 -0.07
N PRO A 195 10.12 -16.98 0.90
CA PRO A 195 9.82 -18.39 0.67
C PRO A 195 8.76 -18.63 -0.41
N ARG A 196 7.77 -17.75 -0.55
CA ARG A 196 6.73 -17.82 -1.60
C ARG A 196 7.34 -17.84 -2.99
N TYR A 197 8.32 -16.99 -3.26
CA TYR A 197 9.04 -16.96 -4.53
C TYR A 197 10.14 -18.02 -4.61
N THR A 198 10.94 -18.21 -3.55
CA THR A 198 12.11 -19.09 -3.61
C THR A 198 11.74 -20.57 -3.80
N THR A 199 10.57 -21.00 -3.32
CA THR A 199 10.06 -22.38 -3.46
C THR A 199 9.41 -22.67 -4.81
N LEU A 200 9.14 -21.66 -5.63
CA LEU A 200 8.59 -21.86 -6.97
C LEU A 200 9.53 -22.71 -7.85
N SER A 201 8.96 -23.49 -8.76
CA SER A 201 9.72 -24.17 -9.82
C SER A 201 10.42 -23.13 -10.73
N LYS A 202 11.41 -23.57 -11.51
CA LYS A 202 12.07 -22.69 -12.49
C LYS A 202 11.08 -22.12 -13.51
N THR A 203 10.12 -22.93 -13.95
CA THR A 203 9.08 -22.52 -14.90
C THR A 203 8.18 -21.48 -14.28
N ASP A 204 7.68 -21.70 -13.06
CA ASP A 204 6.85 -20.73 -12.36
C ASP A 204 7.59 -19.40 -12.10
N LYS A 205 8.87 -19.46 -11.71
CA LYS A 205 9.71 -18.24 -11.53
C LYS A 205 9.80 -17.42 -12.81
N HIS A 206 10.08 -18.09 -13.94
CA HIS A 206 10.16 -17.44 -15.24
C HIS A 206 8.81 -16.79 -15.60
N GLU A 207 7.69 -17.48 -15.38
CA GLU A 207 6.35 -16.97 -15.65
C GLU A 207 6.02 -15.74 -14.78
N VAL A 208 6.30 -15.81 -13.47
CA VAL A 208 6.10 -14.68 -12.52
C VAL A 208 6.93 -13.45 -12.92
N VAL A 209 8.21 -13.64 -13.27
CA VAL A 209 9.09 -12.55 -13.72
C VAL A 209 8.58 -11.97 -15.04
N THR A 210 8.13 -12.81 -15.99
CA THR A 210 7.57 -12.35 -17.27
C THR A 210 6.36 -11.43 -17.04
N TRP A 211 5.41 -11.82 -16.20
CA TRP A 211 4.26 -10.96 -15.87
C TRP A 211 4.65 -9.65 -15.19
N ALA A 212 5.65 -9.68 -14.32
CA ALA A 212 6.14 -8.46 -13.69
C ALA A 212 6.83 -7.52 -14.70
N MET A 213 7.55 -8.07 -15.69
CA MET A 213 8.14 -7.29 -16.79
C MET A 213 7.07 -6.68 -17.70
N GLU A 214 6.01 -7.43 -18.03
CA GLU A 214 4.87 -6.92 -18.79
C GLU A 214 4.14 -5.80 -18.03
N ALA A 215 3.93 -5.97 -16.72
CA ALA A 215 3.35 -4.95 -15.87
C ALA A 215 4.23 -3.69 -15.80
N ALA A 216 5.54 -3.83 -15.63
CA ALA A 216 6.49 -2.72 -15.64
C ALA A 216 6.52 -2.00 -17.00
N HIS A 217 6.42 -2.74 -18.13
CA HIS A 217 6.29 -2.15 -19.44
C HIS A 217 5.01 -1.32 -19.58
N ALA A 218 3.86 -1.88 -19.17
CA ALA A 218 2.59 -1.16 -19.16
C ALA A 218 2.65 0.12 -18.32
N LEU A 219 3.34 0.11 -17.17
CA LEU A 219 3.55 1.31 -16.35
C LEU A 219 4.36 2.40 -17.07
N ARG A 220 5.37 2.04 -17.88
CA ARG A 220 6.14 3.02 -18.66
C ARG A 220 5.27 3.70 -19.73
N GLU A 221 4.38 2.95 -20.38
CA GLU A 221 3.45 3.48 -21.37
C GLU A 221 2.44 4.48 -20.79
N GLU A 222 2.26 4.48 -19.46
CA GLU A 222 1.43 5.45 -18.78
C GLU A 222 2.02 6.86 -18.75
N HIS A 223 3.34 7.01 -18.90
CA HIS A 223 4.05 8.30 -18.90
C HIS A 223 3.76 9.18 -17.68
N LEU A 224 3.65 8.56 -16.49
CA LEU A 224 3.39 9.25 -15.22
C LEU A 224 4.69 9.34 -14.41
N ARG A 225 5.10 10.56 -14.04
CA ARG A 225 6.34 10.81 -13.28
C ARG A 225 6.34 10.18 -11.89
N CYS A 226 5.16 10.06 -11.28
CA CYS A 226 5.03 9.39 -9.98
C CYS A 226 5.45 7.90 -10.02
N LEU A 227 5.53 7.29 -11.22
CA LEU A 227 5.97 5.91 -11.40
C LEU A 227 7.49 5.78 -11.60
N ASP A 228 8.21 6.86 -11.89
CA ASP A 228 9.63 6.82 -12.22
C ASP A 228 10.47 6.18 -11.11
N ALA A 229 10.24 6.58 -9.85
CA ALA A 229 10.96 6.03 -8.71
C ALA A 229 10.66 4.53 -8.49
N LEU A 230 9.42 4.11 -8.73
CA LEU A 230 9.02 2.70 -8.67
C LEU A 230 9.73 1.89 -9.77
N LEU A 231 9.70 2.38 -11.01
CA LEU A 231 10.34 1.72 -12.16
C LEU A 231 11.85 1.60 -11.99
N LEU A 232 12.53 2.63 -11.44
CA LEU A 232 13.95 2.58 -11.10
C LEU A 232 14.29 1.48 -10.08
N THR A 233 13.36 1.11 -9.23
CA THR A 233 13.52 0.01 -8.26
C THR A 233 13.23 -1.35 -8.89
N ILE A 234 12.23 -1.43 -9.77
CA ILE A 234 11.74 -2.66 -10.38
C ILE A 234 12.72 -3.18 -11.45
N ASP A 235 13.16 -2.33 -12.35
CA ASP A 235 13.90 -2.73 -13.56
C ASP A 235 15.18 -3.52 -13.29
N PRO A 236 16.09 -3.09 -12.38
CA PRO A 236 17.31 -3.84 -12.13
C PRO A 236 17.05 -5.26 -11.62
N VAL A 237 16.08 -5.41 -10.72
CA VAL A 237 15.75 -6.70 -10.09
C VAL A 237 15.17 -7.67 -11.11
N LEU A 238 14.26 -7.20 -11.97
CA LEU A 238 13.66 -8.04 -13.02
C LEU A 238 14.66 -8.43 -14.12
N GLN A 239 15.61 -7.54 -14.46
CA GLN A 239 16.67 -7.84 -15.43
C GLN A 239 17.64 -8.90 -14.92
N GLU A 240 17.94 -8.92 -13.60
CA GLU A 240 18.79 -9.94 -13.01
C GLU A 240 18.07 -11.29 -12.84
N ALA A 241 16.74 -11.28 -12.73
CA ALA A 241 15.93 -12.48 -12.50
C ALA A 241 15.48 -13.17 -13.79
N SER A 242 15.53 -12.49 -14.96
CA SER A 242 15.10 -12.99 -16.27
C SER A 242 16.21 -13.84 -16.91
#